data_0d8743f5bb05b46a34d47eb7068be48c
#
_entry.id   0d8743f5bb05b46a34d47eb7068be48c
#
_cell.length_a   1.000
_cell.length_b   1.000
_cell.length_c   1.000
_cell.angle_alpha   90.00
_cell.angle_beta   90.00
_cell.angle_gamma   90.00
#
_symmetry.space_group_name_H-M   'P 1'
#
loop_
_entity.id
_entity.type
_entity.pdbx_description
1 polymer ?
#
loop_
_entity_poly.entity_id
_entity_poly.type
_entity_poly.pdbx_seq_one_letter_code
_entity_poly.pdbx_strand_id
1 'polypeptide(L)'
;MGRHIGGERLTDMFLLPLSPETEAGAIVALNRETEGNGLRLTHAQAEQLVEVRAQSLRRTGRIEFAPGRVECIIRAFCDSPYLSREDYVDTLSALIELFDTVKTETDDRISDAVLIEEMRAAFDGVCHGSLELLADEVISRVVRRANARGGAEWKMTEDT
;
A
#
# COMPACT_ATOMS: atom_id res chain seq x y z
N MET A 1 11.37 19.57 -32.10
CA MET A 1 12.21 18.49 -31.57
C MET A 1 11.73 17.98 -30.20
N GLY A 2 11.77 18.80 -29.19
CA GLY A 2 11.38 18.36 -27.87
C GLY A 2 9.92 17.97 -27.74
N ARG A 3 9.12 18.43 -28.62
CA ARG A 3 7.68 18.21 -28.56
C ARG A 3 7.28 16.74 -28.72
N HIS A 4 7.88 16.07 -29.67
CA HIS A 4 7.61 14.66 -29.91
C HIS A 4 8.08 13.80 -28.74
N ILE A 5 9.25 14.15 -28.25
CA ILE A 5 9.83 13.45 -27.12
C ILE A 5 8.93 13.59 -25.88
N GLY A 6 8.34 14.77 -25.71
CA GLY A 6 7.42 15.02 -24.60
C GLY A 6 6.20 14.10 -24.62
N GLY A 7 5.61 13.90 -25.82
CA GLY A 7 4.46 13.01 -25.95
C GLY A 7 4.82 11.57 -25.67
N GLU A 8 5.97 11.15 -26.15
CA GLU A 8 6.45 9.79 -25.91
C GLU A 8 6.73 9.56 -24.43
N ARG A 9 7.29 10.57 -23.76
CA ARG A 9 7.55 10.48 -22.33
C ARG A 9 6.28 10.30 -21.52
N LEU A 10 5.21 10.98 -21.90
CA LEU A 10 3.94 10.85 -21.21
C LEU A 10 3.42 9.42 -21.31
N THR A 11 3.53 8.84 -22.51
CA THR A 11 3.13 7.46 -22.72
C THR A 11 3.99 6.52 -21.86
N ASP A 12 5.29 6.76 -21.84
CA ASP A 12 6.22 5.95 -21.07
C ASP A 12 5.95 6.06 -19.58
N MET A 13 5.56 7.25 -19.09
CA MET A 13 5.26 7.45 -17.68
C MET A 13 4.07 6.61 -17.21
N PHE A 14 3.10 6.34 -18.07
CA PHE A 14 1.97 5.50 -17.72
C PHE A 14 2.30 4.01 -17.78
N LEU A 15 3.27 3.63 -18.59
CA LEU A 15 3.62 2.23 -18.78
C LEU A 15 4.78 1.78 -17.91
N LEU A 16 5.67 2.68 -17.53
CA LEU A 16 6.86 2.35 -16.78
C LEU A 16 6.75 2.86 -15.34
N PRO A 17 7.31 2.12 -14.39
CA PRO A 17 7.34 2.60 -13.01
C PRO A 17 8.22 3.84 -12.90
N LEU A 18 7.91 4.70 -11.92
CA LEU A 18 8.72 5.88 -11.66
C LEU A 18 10.08 5.46 -11.14
N SER A 19 11.09 6.31 -11.34
CA SER A 19 12.39 6.08 -10.75
C SER A 19 12.29 6.15 -9.22
N PRO A 20 13.16 5.43 -8.49
CA PRO A 20 13.15 5.49 -7.03
C PRO A 20 13.29 6.91 -6.47
N GLU A 21 14.08 7.74 -7.13
CA GLU A 21 14.27 9.13 -6.70
C GLU A 21 12.99 9.94 -6.83
N THR A 22 12.27 9.77 -7.94
CA THR A 22 11.01 10.45 -8.18
C THR A 22 9.96 10.00 -7.18
N GLU A 23 9.90 8.71 -6.89
CA GLU A 23 8.96 8.16 -5.91
C GLU A 23 9.26 8.68 -4.51
N ALA A 24 10.54 8.71 -4.12
CA ALA A 24 10.93 9.24 -2.81
C ALA A 24 10.54 10.71 -2.68
N GLY A 25 10.74 11.49 -3.75
CA GLY A 25 10.33 12.89 -3.76
C GLY A 25 8.83 13.06 -3.57
N ALA A 26 8.03 12.22 -4.20
CA ALA A 26 6.57 12.25 -4.06
C ALA A 26 6.16 11.92 -2.63
N ILE A 27 6.84 10.96 -2.01
CA ILE A 27 6.58 10.58 -0.62
C ILE A 27 6.92 11.73 0.33
N VAL A 28 8.09 12.35 0.14
CA VAL A 28 8.50 13.50 0.97
C VAL A 28 7.50 14.65 0.84
N ALA A 29 6.94 14.86 -0.35
CA ALA A 29 5.96 15.92 -0.57
C ALA A 29 4.72 15.74 0.31
N LEU A 30 4.41 14.53 0.72
CA LEU A 30 3.26 14.26 1.60
C LEU A 30 3.46 14.81 3.02
N ASN A 31 4.69 15.18 3.38
CA ASN A 31 4.92 15.79 4.69
C ASN A 31 4.03 17.00 4.92
N ARG A 32 3.64 17.69 3.85
CA ARG A 32 2.71 18.83 3.96
C ARG A 32 1.39 18.42 4.58
N GLU A 33 0.93 17.22 4.28
CA GLU A 33 -0.35 16.70 4.77
C GLU A 33 -0.21 16.05 6.15
N THR A 34 0.95 15.44 6.42
CA THR A 34 1.15 14.64 7.63
C THR A 34 1.76 15.40 8.79
N GLU A 35 2.40 16.53 8.54
CA GLU A 35 3.05 17.32 9.59
C GLU A 35 2.10 17.76 10.69
N GLY A 36 0.85 18.03 10.36
CA GLY A 36 -0.17 18.37 11.34
C GLY A 36 -0.39 17.27 12.36
N ASN A 37 -0.06 16.03 12.04
CA ASN A 37 -0.16 14.90 12.94
C ASN A 37 1.19 14.55 13.59
N GLY A 38 2.19 15.42 13.40
CA GLY A 38 3.52 15.20 13.96
C GLY A 38 4.37 14.18 13.22
N LEU A 39 3.97 13.78 12.02
CA LEU A 39 4.66 12.77 11.24
C LEU A 39 5.36 13.38 10.04
N ARG A 40 6.62 13.03 9.90
CA ARG A 40 7.45 13.55 8.83
C ARG A 40 8.49 12.53 8.43
N LEU A 41 8.72 12.41 7.13
CA LEU A 41 9.75 11.53 6.57
C LEU A 41 10.89 12.37 6.01
N THR A 42 12.11 11.94 6.30
CA THR A 42 13.27 12.48 5.63
C THR A 42 13.37 11.85 4.23
N HIS A 43 14.20 12.42 3.37
CA HIS A 43 14.40 11.86 2.05
C HIS A 43 14.96 10.42 2.14
N ALA A 44 15.90 10.20 3.04
CA ALA A 44 16.47 8.87 3.25
C ALA A 44 15.41 7.86 3.70
N GLN A 45 14.51 8.28 4.57
CA GLN A 45 13.41 7.41 5.02
C GLN A 45 12.44 7.11 3.88
N ALA A 46 12.17 8.10 3.04
CA ALA A 46 11.32 7.89 1.87
C ALA A 46 11.97 6.91 0.90
N GLU A 47 13.28 7.01 0.70
CA GLU A 47 14.01 6.06 -0.13
C GLU A 47 13.94 4.65 0.45
N GLN A 48 14.00 4.55 1.76
CA GLN A 48 13.85 3.26 2.45
C GLN A 48 12.49 2.64 2.15
N LEU A 49 11.43 3.43 2.18
CA LEU A 49 10.08 2.94 1.86
C LEU A 49 9.95 2.50 0.41
N VAL A 50 10.58 3.24 -0.50
CA VAL A 50 10.60 2.85 -1.91
C VAL A 50 11.30 1.50 -2.07
N GLU A 51 12.39 1.28 -1.36
CA GLU A 51 13.11 0.01 -1.41
C GLU A 51 12.29 -1.12 -0.80
N VAL A 52 11.62 -0.87 0.32
CA VAL A 52 10.74 -1.87 0.95
C VAL A 52 9.64 -2.28 -0.04
N ARG A 53 9.04 -1.32 -0.71
CA ARG A 53 8.01 -1.59 -1.71
C ARG A 53 8.58 -2.45 -2.85
N ALA A 54 9.75 -2.07 -3.35
CA ALA A 54 10.38 -2.82 -4.45
C ALA A 54 10.68 -4.26 -4.04
N GLN A 55 11.20 -4.46 -2.85
CA GLN A 55 11.48 -5.80 -2.34
C GLN A 55 10.21 -6.61 -2.15
N SER A 56 9.17 -5.98 -1.64
CA SER A 56 7.88 -6.62 -1.42
C SER A 56 7.26 -7.07 -2.74
N LEU A 57 7.34 -6.24 -3.76
CA LEU A 57 6.86 -6.59 -5.10
C LEU A 57 7.64 -7.78 -5.68
N ARG A 58 8.95 -7.78 -5.52
CA ARG A 58 9.78 -8.90 -5.98
C ARG A 58 9.45 -10.18 -5.23
N ARG A 59 9.28 -10.09 -3.92
CA ARG A 59 8.98 -11.25 -3.08
C ARG A 59 7.64 -11.88 -3.45
N THR A 60 6.66 -11.06 -3.76
CA THR A 60 5.30 -11.53 -4.07
C THR A 60 5.09 -11.78 -5.56
N GLY A 61 6.06 -11.45 -6.40
CA GLY A 61 5.94 -11.60 -7.85
C GLY A 61 4.96 -10.64 -8.49
N ARG A 62 4.62 -9.57 -7.80
CA ARG A 62 3.64 -8.59 -8.29
C ARG A 62 4.34 -7.48 -9.05
N ILE A 63 3.61 -6.91 -10.00
CA ILE A 63 4.06 -5.76 -10.78
C ILE A 63 3.09 -4.62 -10.53
N GLU A 64 3.64 -3.44 -10.29
CA GLU A 64 2.83 -2.25 -10.06
C GLU A 64 3.29 -1.17 -11.03
N PHE A 65 2.39 -0.76 -11.88
CA PHE A 65 2.67 0.28 -12.88
C PHE A 65 2.29 1.66 -12.40
N ALA A 66 1.26 1.75 -11.59
CA ALA A 66 0.80 3.03 -11.07
C ALA A 66 1.48 3.31 -9.74
N PRO A 67 2.17 4.43 -9.60
CA PRO A 67 2.69 4.84 -8.31
C PRO A 67 1.51 5.27 -7.41
N GLY A 68 1.74 5.36 -6.11
CA GLY A 68 0.74 5.90 -5.21
C GLY A 68 0.26 4.98 -4.12
N ARG A 69 0.62 3.70 -4.17
CA ARG A 69 0.25 2.77 -3.10
C ARG A 69 0.83 3.21 -1.76
N VAL A 70 2.10 3.56 -1.75
CA VAL A 70 2.76 4.02 -0.53
C VAL A 70 2.10 5.30 -0.04
N GLU A 71 1.82 6.23 -0.96
CA GLU A 71 1.14 7.48 -0.62
C GLU A 71 -0.26 7.22 -0.07
N CYS A 72 -1.00 6.29 -0.64
CA CYS A 72 -2.34 5.93 -0.14
C CYS A 72 -2.27 5.39 1.28
N ILE A 73 -1.29 4.54 1.58
CA ILE A 73 -1.09 4.00 2.92
C ILE A 73 -0.71 5.12 3.88
N ILE A 74 0.20 6.01 3.49
CA ILE A 74 0.59 7.15 4.33
C ILE A 74 -0.63 8.00 4.67
N ARG A 75 -1.42 8.37 3.68
CA ARG A 75 -2.61 9.21 3.90
C ARG A 75 -3.64 8.52 4.79
N ALA A 76 -3.83 7.22 4.57
CA ALA A 76 -4.83 6.47 5.31
C ALA A 76 -4.47 6.31 6.79
N PHE A 77 -3.18 6.26 7.12
CA PHE A 77 -2.75 5.96 8.48
C PHE A 77 -2.20 7.17 9.25
N CYS A 78 -1.96 8.30 8.58
CA CYS A 78 -1.26 9.43 9.20
C CYS A 78 -1.97 10.03 10.42
N ASP A 79 -3.26 9.86 10.54
CA ASP A 79 -4.02 10.37 11.68
C ASP A 79 -4.38 9.28 12.69
N SER A 80 -3.76 8.12 12.59
CA SER A 80 -3.98 7.05 13.57
C SER A 80 -3.32 7.42 14.89
N PRO A 81 -4.03 7.24 16.02
CA PRO A 81 -3.45 7.53 17.33
C PRO A 81 -2.32 6.55 17.71
N TYR A 82 -2.18 5.47 16.98
CA TYR A 82 -1.18 4.44 17.26
C TYR A 82 0.12 4.61 16.49
N LEU A 83 0.19 5.58 15.56
CA LEU A 83 1.43 5.88 14.88
C LEU A 83 2.27 6.82 15.73
N SER A 84 3.54 6.45 15.92
CA SER A 84 4.48 7.31 16.62
C SER A 84 5.54 7.78 15.66
N ARG A 85 6.08 8.97 15.94
CA ARG A 85 7.15 9.52 15.14
C ARG A 85 8.37 8.61 15.11
N GLU A 86 8.64 7.98 16.23
CA GLU A 86 9.82 7.13 16.40
C GLU A 86 9.78 5.87 15.55
N ASP A 87 8.59 5.28 15.42
CA ASP A 87 8.41 4.03 14.69
C ASP A 87 7.77 4.21 13.32
N TYR A 88 7.63 5.45 12.88
CA TYR A 88 6.85 5.77 11.69
C TYR A 88 7.29 4.96 10.46
N VAL A 89 8.58 5.00 10.14
CA VAL A 89 9.10 4.28 8.97
C VAL A 89 8.92 2.78 9.10
N ASP A 90 9.21 2.25 10.28
CA ASP A 90 9.09 0.80 10.51
C ASP A 90 7.64 0.35 10.39
N THR A 91 6.72 1.14 10.92
CA THR A 91 5.29 0.83 10.82
C THR A 91 4.82 0.88 9.37
N LEU A 92 5.20 1.92 8.63
CA LEU A 92 4.85 2.02 7.22
C LEU A 92 5.43 0.87 6.42
N SER A 93 6.66 0.47 6.70
CA SER A 93 7.29 -0.66 6.02
C SER A 93 6.50 -1.95 6.22
N ALA A 94 6.09 -2.20 7.45
CA ALA A 94 5.28 -3.39 7.77
C ALA A 94 3.92 -3.34 7.08
N LEU A 95 3.29 -2.17 7.02
CA LEU A 95 2.00 -2.01 6.35
C LEU A 95 2.11 -2.26 4.84
N ILE A 96 3.19 -1.80 4.22
CA ILE A 96 3.43 -2.02 2.80
C ILE A 96 3.58 -3.52 2.51
N GLU A 97 4.37 -4.21 3.33
CA GLU A 97 4.58 -5.64 3.15
C GLU A 97 3.29 -6.43 3.36
N LEU A 98 2.52 -6.07 4.37
CA LEU A 98 1.24 -6.73 4.65
C LEU A 98 0.26 -6.50 3.50
N PHE A 99 0.19 -5.28 2.98
CA PHE A 99 -0.66 -4.95 1.85
C PHE A 99 -0.37 -5.88 0.67
N ASP A 100 0.90 -5.99 0.28
CA ASP A 100 1.29 -6.82 -0.85
C ASP A 100 1.02 -8.29 -0.60
N THR A 101 1.24 -8.76 0.62
CA THR A 101 0.95 -10.15 0.99
C THR A 101 -0.54 -10.45 0.83
N VAL A 102 -1.40 -9.59 1.33
CA VAL A 102 -2.85 -9.80 1.25
C VAL A 102 -3.34 -9.73 -0.19
N LYS A 103 -2.82 -8.79 -0.98
CA LYS A 103 -3.19 -8.69 -2.40
C LYS A 103 -2.82 -9.98 -3.13
N THR A 104 -1.67 -10.55 -2.83
CA THR A 104 -1.23 -11.81 -3.42
C THR A 104 -2.10 -12.97 -2.97
N GLU A 105 -2.38 -13.07 -1.67
CA GLU A 105 -3.19 -14.16 -1.13
C GLU A 105 -4.63 -14.13 -1.64
N THR A 106 -5.12 -12.97 -2.04
CA THR A 106 -6.48 -12.83 -2.55
C THR A 106 -6.54 -12.76 -4.07
N ASP A 107 -5.42 -12.94 -4.77
CA ASP A 107 -5.33 -12.82 -6.22
C ASP A 107 -5.93 -11.50 -6.73
N ASP A 108 -5.67 -10.41 -5.99
CA ASP A 108 -6.17 -9.07 -6.33
C ASP A 108 -7.70 -8.96 -6.37
N ARG A 109 -8.42 -9.83 -5.68
CA ARG A 109 -9.89 -9.78 -5.63
C ARG A 109 -10.42 -8.63 -4.79
N ILE A 110 -9.58 -8.07 -3.92
CA ILE A 110 -9.95 -6.93 -3.10
C ILE A 110 -9.28 -5.70 -3.66
N SER A 111 -10.04 -4.62 -3.84
CA SER A 111 -9.46 -3.37 -4.34
C SER A 111 -8.49 -2.78 -3.31
N ASP A 112 -7.54 -2.00 -3.80
CA ASP A 112 -6.55 -1.35 -2.93
C ASP A 112 -7.23 -0.49 -1.85
N ALA A 113 -8.23 0.29 -2.25
CA ALA A 113 -8.93 1.18 -1.33
C ALA A 113 -9.63 0.41 -0.21
N VAL A 114 -10.34 -0.67 -0.57
CA VAL A 114 -11.05 -1.48 0.41
C VAL A 114 -10.07 -2.16 1.36
N LEU A 115 -8.98 -2.69 0.83
CA LEU A 115 -7.98 -3.34 1.66
C LEU A 115 -7.35 -2.35 2.65
N ILE A 116 -6.98 -1.17 2.18
CA ILE A 116 -6.39 -0.15 3.06
C ILE A 116 -7.38 0.26 4.16
N GLU A 117 -8.66 0.43 3.83
CA GLU A 117 -9.70 0.73 4.82
C GLU A 117 -9.81 -0.37 5.87
N GLU A 118 -9.82 -1.62 5.44
CA GLU A 118 -9.91 -2.76 6.36
C GLU A 118 -8.69 -2.82 7.27
N MET A 119 -7.51 -2.59 6.71
CA MET A 119 -6.27 -2.56 7.48
C MET A 119 -6.31 -1.45 8.54
N ARG A 120 -6.75 -0.24 8.14
CA ARG A 120 -6.82 0.87 9.09
C ARG A 120 -7.84 0.62 10.19
N ALA A 121 -9.01 0.11 9.84
CA ALA A 121 -10.05 -0.17 10.81
C ALA A 121 -9.60 -1.22 11.84
N ALA A 122 -8.93 -2.27 11.38
CA ALA A 122 -8.42 -3.30 12.28
C ALA A 122 -7.27 -2.77 13.13
N PHE A 123 -6.39 -1.98 12.53
CA PHE A 123 -5.24 -1.40 13.23
C PHE A 123 -5.66 -0.54 14.40
N ASP A 124 -6.64 0.33 14.19
CA ASP A 124 -7.15 1.22 15.24
C ASP A 124 -8.10 0.50 16.20
N GLY A 125 -8.77 -0.54 15.72
CA GLY A 125 -9.77 -1.26 16.48
C GLY A 125 -9.18 -2.41 17.29
N VAL A 126 -9.48 -3.64 16.85
CA VAL A 126 -9.14 -4.85 17.62
C VAL A 126 -7.63 -5.03 17.83
N CYS A 127 -6.81 -4.49 16.95
CA CYS A 127 -5.36 -4.65 17.03
C CYS A 127 -4.69 -3.64 17.96
N HIS A 128 -5.35 -2.54 18.25
CA HIS A 128 -4.80 -1.47 19.10
C HIS A 128 -3.38 -1.06 18.70
N GLY A 129 -3.15 -0.95 17.40
CA GLY A 129 -1.85 -0.53 16.87
C GLY A 129 -0.80 -1.62 16.81
N SER A 130 -1.13 -2.86 17.10
CA SER A 130 -0.19 -3.97 17.04
C SER A 130 -0.11 -4.51 15.61
N LEU A 131 1.08 -4.45 15.04
CA LEU A 131 1.32 -4.94 13.68
C LEU A 131 1.21 -6.47 13.61
N GLU A 132 1.59 -7.16 14.66
CA GLU A 132 1.48 -8.63 14.72
C GLU A 132 0.02 -9.06 14.69
N LEU A 133 -0.80 -8.42 15.51
CA LEU A 133 -2.23 -8.70 15.53
C LEU A 133 -2.88 -8.30 14.22
N LEU A 134 -2.42 -7.20 13.62
CA LEU A 134 -2.95 -6.74 12.35
C LEU A 134 -2.71 -7.79 11.25
N ALA A 135 -1.51 -8.33 11.17
CA ALA A 135 -1.18 -9.34 10.17
C ALA A 135 -2.09 -10.57 10.33
N ASP A 136 -2.24 -11.08 11.55
CA ASP A 136 -3.09 -12.23 11.81
C ASP A 136 -4.55 -11.94 11.50
N GLU A 137 -5.06 -10.81 11.98
CA GLU A 137 -6.47 -10.45 11.84
C GLU A 137 -6.85 -10.19 10.40
N VAL A 138 -6.04 -9.39 9.68
CA VAL A 138 -6.35 -9.02 8.31
C VAL A 138 -6.24 -10.23 7.39
N ILE A 139 -5.18 -11.01 7.51
CA ILE A 139 -5.00 -12.19 6.68
C ILE A 139 -6.16 -13.17 6.91
N SER A 140 -6.48 -13.44 8.16
CA SER A 140 -7.55 -14.39 8.49
C SER A 140 -8.91 -13.92 8.00
N ARG A 141 -9.24 -12.66 8.25
CA ARG A 141 -10.57 -12.13 7.95
C ARG A 141 -10.75 -11.79 6.48
N VAL A 142 -9.80 -11.03 5.93
CA VAL A 142 -9.93 -10.50 4.58
C VAL A 142 -9.74 -11.61 3.54
N VAL A 143 -8.74 -12.43 3.73
CA VAL A 143 -8.47 -13.54 2.80
C VAL A 143 -9.65 -14.52 2.79
N ARG A 144 -10.14 -14.87 3.99
CA ARG A 144 -11.28 -15.77 4.10
C ARG A 144 -12.51 -15.21 3.41
N ARG A 145 -12.78 -13.92 3.60
CA ARG A 145 -13.92 -13.24 2.98
C ARG A 145 -13.80 -13.23 1.45
N ALA A 146 -12.63 -12.92 0.94
CA ALA A 146 -12.38 -12.88 -0.50
C ALA A 146 -12.57 -14.26 -1.12
N ASN A 147 -12.06 -15.30 -0.46
CA ASN A 147 -12.19 -16.67 -0.96
C ASN A 147 -13.62 -17.17 -0.88
N ALA A 148 -14.34 -16.82 0.17
CA ALA A 148 -15.75 -17.18 0.31
C ALA A 148 -16.60 -16.52 -0.79
N ARG A 149 -16.34 -15.24 -1.10
CA ARG A 149 -17.03 -14.54 -2.18
C ARG A 149 -16.77 -15.18 -3.52
N GLY A 150 -15.51 -15.47 -3.81
CA GLY A 150 -15.15 -16.12 -5.06
C GLY A 150 -15.85 -17.46 -5.20
N GLY A 151 -15.89 -18.25 -4.13
CA GLY A 151 -16.58 -19.53 -4.12
C GLY A 151 -18.07 -19.38 -4.30
N ALA A 152 -18.67 -18.40 -3.62
CA ALA A 152 -20.11 -18.17 -3.73
C ALA A 152 -20.50 -17.72 -5.13
N GLU A 153 -19.73 -16.82 -5.73
CA GLU A 153 -19.97 -16.37 -7.09
C GLU A 153 -19.88 -17.51 -8.08
N TRP A 154 -18.89 -18.36 -7.88
CA TRP A 154 -18.69 -19.51 -8.75
C TRP A 154 -19.86 -20.49 -8.67
N LYS A 155 -20.34 -20.75 -7.47
CA LYS A 155 -21.50 -21.62 -7.26
C LYS A 155 -22.75 -21.08 -7.92
N MET A 156 -22.98 -19.80 -7.81
CA MET A 156 -24.13 -19.15 -8.45
C MET A 156 -24.06 -19.29 -9.97
N THR A 157 -22.85 -19.19 -10.53
CA THR A 157 -22.67 -19.33 -11.97
C THR A 157 -22.96 -20.77 -12.41
N GLU A 158 -22.59 -21.76 -11.62
CA GLU A 158 -22.87 -23.14 -11.92
C GLU A 158 -24.34 -23.49 -11.87
N ASP A 159 -25.05 -22.93 -10.89
CA ASP A 159 -26.46 -23.21 -10.69
C ASP A 159 -27.35 -22.61 -11.78
N THR A 160 -26.84 -21.66 -12.52
CA THR A 160 -27.56 -21.06 -13.64
C THR A 160 -27.23 -21.72 -14.96
#